data_40fbae4dad7c4ca4b038983b6c1e1f7b
#
_entry.id   40fbae4dad7c4ca4b038983b6c1e1f7b
#
_cell.length_a   1.000
_cell.length_b   1.000
_cell.length_c   1.000
_cell.angle_alpha   90.00
_cell.angle_beta   90.00
_cell.angle_gamma   90.00
#
_symmetry.space_group_name_H-M   'P 1'
#
loop_
_entity.id
_entity.type
_entity.pdbx_description
1 polymer ?
#
loop_
_entity_poly.entity_id
_entity_poly.type
_entity_poly.pdbx_seq_one_letter_code
_entity_poly.pdbx_strand_id
1 'polypeptide(L)'
;AKIVLDRFHIIQHLSRAMMTTRIDIMKTFDTRSLPYRSMKNHWRILQKDSRKLSLNRFFSRTFGQTITPREVVQKTLNFSEELKFYYELYQILLFHFQEMNSKYFFELLEDNLDLVNPAFKTVFKT
;
A
#
# COMPACT_ATOMS: atom_id res chain seq x y z
N ALA A 1 18.32 -19.63 17.93
CA ALA A 1 18.01 -18.23 18.15
C ALA A 1 16.56 -17.97 17.77
N LYS A 2 15.80 -17.57 18.73
CA LYS A 2 14.42 -17.20 18.47
C LYS A 2 14.40 -15.92 17.65
N ILE A 3 13.98 -16.03 16.41
CA ILE A 3 13.59 -14.85 15.66
C ILE A 3 12.24 -14.43 16.24
N VAL A 4 12.28 -13.55 17.19
CA VAL A 4 11.06 -12.86 17.61
C VAL A 4 10.80 -11.83 16.52
N LEU A 5 9.89 -12.18 15.63
CA LEU A 5 9.39 -11.21 14.67
C LEU A 5 8.67 -10.12 15.47
N ASP A 6 9.34 -8.99 15.64
CA ASP A 6 8.72 -7.80 16.18
C ASP A 6 7.74 -7.30 15.14
N ARG A 7 6.45 -7.62 15.33
CA ARG A 7 5.37 -7.24 14.43
C ARG A 7 5.36 -5.76 14.13
N PHE A 8 5.57 -4.95 15.15
CA PHE A 8 5.56 -3.51 15.01
C PHE A 8 6.65 -3.05 14.05
N HIS A 9 7.83 -3.64 14.18
CA HIS A 9 8.97 -3.31 13.33
C HIS A 9 8.72 -3.67 11.87
N ILE A 10 8.17 -4.86 11.61
CA ILE A 10 7.87 -5.30 10.25
C ILE A 10 6.78 -4.45 9.63
N ILE A 11 5.73 -4.10 10.38
CA ILE A 11 4.66 -3.22 9.89
C ILE A 11 5.23 -1.85 9.52
N GLN A 12 6.16 -1.32 10.32
CA GLN A 12 6.83 -0.07 9.99
C GLN A 12 7.59 -0.14 8.67
N HIS A 13 8.34 -1.21 8.46
CA HIS A 13 9.07 -1.43 7.20
C HIS A 13 8.11 -1.56 6.03
N LEU A 14 7.04 -2.29 6.20
CA LEU A 14 6.02 -2.47 5.18
C LEU A 14 5.36 -1.14 4.82
N SER A 15 5.03 -0.35 5.82
CA SER A 15 4.43 0.97 5.65
C SER A 15 5.36 1.92 4.89
N ARG A 16 6.65 1.91 5.23
CA ARG A 16 7.65 2.72 4.53
C ARG A 16 7.83 2.28 3.08
N ALA A 17 7.83 0.97 2.83
CA ALA A 17 7.96 0.43 1.48
C ALA A 17 6.79 0.90 0.62
N MET A 18 5.58 0.86 1.13
CA MET A 18 4.40 1.34 0.41
C MET A 18 4.47 2.84 0.15
N MET A 19 4.90 3.62 1.14
CA MET A 19 5.06 5.06 0.99
C MET A 19 6.09 5.41 -0.08
N THR A 20 7.25 4.78 -0.06
CA THR A 20 8.31 4.99 -1.04
C THR A 20 7.82 4.64 -2.44
N THR A 21 7.16 3.49 -2.57
CA THR A 21 6.62 3.02 -3.85
C THR A 21 5.59 3.99 -4.41
N ARG A 22 4.65 4.44 -3.57
CA ARG A 22 3.64 5.41 -3.97
C ARG A 22 4.27 6.71 -4.48
N ILE A 23 5.26 7.22 -3.75
CA ILE A 23 5.94 8.46 -4.13
C ILE A 23 6.68 8.29 -5.45
N ASP A 24 7.37 7.16 -5.64
CA ASP A 24 8.12 6.90 -6.88
C ASP A 24 7.18 6.82 -8.09
N ILE A 25 6.05 6.16 -7.94
CA ILE A 25 5.04 6.07 -9.00
C ILE A 25 4.41 7.44 -9.26
N MET A 26 4.07 8.16 -8.19
CA MET A 26 3.49 9.49 -8.25
C MET A 26 4.36 10.44 -9.08
N LYS A 27 5.68 10.37 -8.88
CA LYS A 27 6.64 11.24 -9.57
C LYS A 27 6.72 11.00 -11.09
N THR A 28 6.18 9.88 -11.58
CA THR A 28 6.12 9.62 -13.03
C THR A 28 5.01 10.43 -13.71
N PHE A 29 4.12 11.04 -12.95
CA PHE A 29 3.02 11.85 -13.47
C PHE A 29 3.30 13.34 -13.28
N ASP A 30 2.69 14.14 -14.13
CA ASP A 30 2.76 15.61 -14.01
C ASP A 30 2.17 16.05 -12.67
N THR A 31 2.82 17.02 -12.02
CA THR A 31 2.42 17.50 -10.68
C THR A 31 1.01 18.10 -10.64
N ARG A 32 0.51 18.56 -11.78
CA ARG A 32 -0.84 19.14 -11.90
C ARG A 32 -1.88 18.12 -12.32
N SER A 33 -1.44 16.91 -12.69
CA SER A 33 -2.36 15.87 -13.17
C SER A 33 -3.21 15.31 -12.05
N LEU A 34 -4.36 14.78 -12.42
CA LEU A 34 -5.25 14.11 -11.46
C LEU A 34 -4.59 12.88 -10.83
N PRO A 35 -3.88 12.01 -11.59
CA PRO A 35 -3.16 10.89 -10.97
C PRO A 35 -2.19 11.33 -9.89
N TYR A 36 -1.38 12.34 -10.14
CA TYR A 36 -0.42 12.85 -9.16
C TYR A 36 -1.12 13.34 -7.90
N ARG A 37 -2.13 14.19 -8.06
CA ARG A 37 -2.87 14.78 -6.94
C ARG A 37 -3.62 13.72 -6.15
N SER A 38 -4.18 12.74 -6.83
CA SER A 38 -4.88 11.63 -6.18
C SER A 38 -3.94 10.83 -5.29
N MET A 39 -2.77 10.46 -5.79
CA MET A 39 -1.78 9.70 -5.03
C MET A 39 -1.20 10.50 -3.88
N LYS A 40 -1.00 11.80 -4.07
CA LYS A 40 -0.44 12.69 -3.05
C LYS A 40 -1.44 12.97 -1.93
N ASN A 41 -2.66 13.35 -2.29
CA ASN A 41 -3.64 13.83 -1.31
C ASN A 41 -4.30 12.70 -0.50
N HIS A 42 -4.28 11.48 -1.02
CA HIS A 42 -4.96 10.34 -0.40
C HIS A 42 -3.97 9.32 0.19
N TRP A 43 -2.77 9.75 0.55
CA TRP A 43 -1.74 8.83 1.05
C TRP A 43 -2.18 8.05 2.29
N ARG A 44 -2.94 8.68 3.19
CA ARG A 44 -3.43 8.02 4.40
C ARG A 44 -4.39 6.89 4.08
N ILE A 45 -5.27 7.12 3.12
CA ILE A 45 -6.24 6.11 2.67
C ILE A 45 -5.50 4.93 2.04
N LEU A 46 -4.48 5.20 1.21
CA LEU A 46 -3.70 4.16 0.54
C LEU A 46 -2.80 3.37 1.50
N GLN A 47 -2.38 3.98 2.60
CA GLN A 47 -1.55 3.32 3.62
C GLN A 47 -2.35 2.48 4.61
N LYS A 48 -3.65 2.72 4.71
CA LYS A 48 -4.49 2.08 5.71
C LYS A 48 -4.84 0.65 5.30
N ASP A 49 -5.02 -0.21 6.31
CA ASP A 49 -5.60 -1.54 6.10
C ASP A 49 -6.99 -1.35 5.47
N SER A 50 -7.18 -1.93 4.28
CA SER A 50 -8.41 -1.74 3.52
C SER A 50 -9.67 -2.21 4.26
N ARG A 51 -9.51 -3.17 5.18
CA ARG A 51 -10.61 -3.68 6.00
C ARG A 51 -11.09 -2.66 7.04
N LYS A 52 -10.25 -1.67 7.34
CA LYS A 52 -10.54 -0.62 8.33
C LYS A 52 -10.94 0.70 7.70
N LEU A 53 -11.09 0.76 6.38
CA LEU A 53 -11.53 1.96 5.70
C LEU A 53 -12.96 2.31 6.12
N SER A 54 -13.19 3.61 6.35
CA SER A 54 -14.51 4.12 6.68
C SER A 54 -15.50 3.81 5.56
N LEU A 55 -16.73 3.48 5.93
CA LEU A 55 -17.83 3.30 4.99
C LEU A 55 -18.58 4.60 4.72
N ASN A 56 -18.21 5.67 5.43
CA ASN A 56 -18.87 6.96 5.31
C ASN A 56 -18.38 7.71 4.07
N ARG A 57 -19.31 8.39 3.42
CA ARG A 57 -18.98 9.26 2.30
C ARG A 57 -18.40 10.57 2.82
N PHE A 58 -17.49 11.13 2.05
CA PHE A 58 -16.93 12.45 2.32
C PHE A 58 -16.75 13.19 0.99
N PHE A 59 -16.67 14.51 1.05
CA PHE A 59 -16.41 15.28 -0.16
C PHE A 59 -14.92 15.26 -0.47
N SER A 60 -14.55 14.64 -1.60
CA SER A 60 -13.17 14.65 -2.08
C SER A 60 -12.94 15.89 -2.95
N ARG A 61 -12.09 16.78 -2.48
CA ARG A 61 -11.72 17.97 -3.27
C ARG A 61 -10.95 17.58 -4.53
N THR A 62 -10.15 16.52 -4.44
CA THR A 62 -9.34 16.04 -5.56
C THR A 62 -10.23 15.57 -6.71
N PHE A 63 -11.27 14.80 -6.41
CA PHE A 63 -12.20 14.28 -7.42
C PHE A 63 -13.44 15.15 -7.62
N GLY A 64 -13.68 16.12 -6.74
CA GLY A 64 -14.86 16.97 -6.83
C GLY A 64 -16.17 16.20 -6.62
N GLN A 65 -16.15 15.15 -5.83
CA GLN A 65 -17.27 14.24 -5.62
C GLN A 65 -17.40 13.83 -4.16
N THR A 66 -18.62 13.50 -3.76
CA THR A 66 -18.89 12.89 -2.45
C THR A 66 -18.79 11.38 -2.61
N ILE A 67 -17.74 10.78 -2.11
CA ILE A 67 -17.41 9.37 -2.31
C ILE A 67 -16.87 8.73 -1.02
N THR A 68 -16.80 7.40 -1.00
CA THR A 68 -16.22 6.66 0.12
C THR A 68 -14.70 6.53 -0.05
N PRO A 69 -13.96 6.27 1.04
CA PRO A 69 -12.52 5.97 0.92
C PRO A 69 -12.23 4.80 -0.02
N ARG A 70 -13.08 3.79 -0.06
CA ARG A 70 -12.92 2.65 -0.97
C ARG A 70 -13.00 3.09 -2.44
N GLU A 71 -13.92 3.99 -2.75
CA GLU A 71 -14.03 4.54 -4.10
C GLU A 71 -12.80 5.39 -4.47
N VAL A 72 -12.23 6.11 -3.48
CA VAL A 72 -10.97 6.83 -3.69
C VAL A 72 -9.87 5.85 -4.08
N VAL A 73 -9.74 4.73 -3.37
CA VAL A 73 -8.75 3.70 -3.70
C VAL A 73 -8.95 3.19 -5.12
N GLN A 74 -10.17 2.81 -5.48
CA GLN A 74 -10.48 2.30 -6.82
C GLN A 74 -10.11 3.29 -7.91
N LYS A 75 -10.49 4.56 -7.73
CA LYS A 75 -10.17 5.61 -8.71
C LYS A 75 -8.66 5.84 -8.83
N THR A 76 -7.96 5.84 -7.71
CA THR A 76 -6.52 6.07 -7.68
C THR A 76 -5.75 4.91 -8.32
N LEU A 77 -6.14 3.67 -8.02
CA LEU A 77 -5.49 2.49 -8.58
C LEU A 77 -5.72 2.37 -10.10
N ASN A 78 -6.80 2.92 -10.61
CA ASN A 78 -7.07 2.91 -12.05
C ASN A 78 -6.07 3.75 -12.85
N PHE A 79 -5.34 4.65 -12.20
CA PHE A 79 -4.32 5.45 -12.88
C PHE A 79 -3.00 4.71 -13.11
N SER A 80 -2.73 3.62 -12.38
CA SER A 80 -1.46 2.92 -12.46
C SER A 80 -1.62 1.45 -12.09
N GLU A 81 -1.34 0.57 -13.04
CA GLU A 81 -1.31 -0.88 -12.82
C GLU A 81 -0.22 -1.24 -11.81
N GLU A 82 0.91 -0.54 -11.85
CA GLU A 82 2.01 -0.74 -10.92
C GLU A 82 1.58 -0.42 -9.50
N LEU A 83 0.90 0.72 -9.30
CA LEU A 83 0.38 1.08 -7.97
C LEU A 83 -0.63 0.05 -7.48
N LYS A 84 -1.50 -0.43 -8.36
CA LYS A 84 -2.48 -1.46 -8.03
C LYS A 84 -1.78 -2.73 -7.55
N PHE A 85 -0.74 -3.18 -8.25
CA PHE A 85 0.02 -4.36 -7.86
C PHE A 85 0.60 -4.21 -6.44
N TYR A 86 1.27 -3.10 -6.16
CA TYR A 86 1.90 -2.88 -4.87
C TYR A 86 0.88 -2.65 -3.75
N TYR A 87 -0.23 -2.01 -4.06
CA TYR A 87 -1.32 -1.85 -3.08
C TYR A 87 -1.89 -3.21 -2.67
N GLU A 88 -2.17 -4.07 -3.63
CA GLU A 88 -2.68 -5.41 -3.34
C GLU A 88 -1.67 -6.23 -2.55
N LEU A 89 -0.40 -6.19 -2.94
CA LEU A 89 0.68 -6.87 -2.22
C LEU A 89 0.77 -6.36 -0.77
N TYR A 90 0.73 -5.05 -0.58
CA TYR A 90 0.77 -4.42 0.73
C TYR A 90 -0.40 -4.90 1.61
N GLN A 91 -1.61 -4.94 1.06
CA GLN A 91 -2.79 -5.38 1.80
C GLN A 91 -2.70 -6.86 2.19
N ILE A 92 -2.22 -7.71 1.29
CA ILE A 92 -2.03 -9.13 1.57
C ILE A 92 -1.01 -9.33 2.68
N LEU A 93 0.11 -8.62 2.63
CA LEU A 93 1.15 -8.71 3.65
C LEU A 93 0.64 -8.22 5.02
N LEU A 94 -0.14 -7.13 5.05
CA LEU A 94 -0.77 -6.66 6.28
C LEU A 94 -1.68 -7.72 6.87
N PHE A 95 -2.51 -8.35 6.03
CA PHE A 95 -3.45 -9.38 6.47
C PHE A 95 -2.72 -10.56 7.10
N HIS A 96 -1.75 -11.14 6.38
CA HIS A 96 -1.02 -12.31 6.87
C HIS A 96 -0.22 -12.00 8.12
N PHE A 97 0.34 -10.82 8.20
CA PHE A 97 1.10 -10.40 9.36
C PHE A 97 0.21 -10.26 10.59
N GLN A 98 -0.97 -9.67 10.44
CA GLN A 98 -1.92 -9.49 11.55
C GLN A 98 -2.53 -10.82 12.02
N GLU A 99 -2.72 -11.76 11.12
CA GLU A 99 -3.26 -13.08 11.46
C GLU A 99 -2.22 -14.05 12.04
N MET A 100 -0.97 -13.60 12.17
CA MET A 100 0.14 -14.41 12.71
C MET A 100 0.45 -15.68 11.90
N ASN A 101 0.08 -15.73 10.64
CA ASN A 101 0.37 -16.88 9.80
C ASN A 101 1.76 -16.73 9.17
N SER A 102 2.79 -16.96 9.99
CA SER A 102 4.18 -16.77 9.58
C SER A 102 4.57 -17.62 8.37
N LYS A 103 4.01 -18.83 8.26
CA LYS A 103 4.31 -19.71 7.13
C LYS A 103 3.89 -19.10 5.80
N TYR A 104 2.63 -18.66 5.70
CA TYR A 104 2.13 -18.03 4.48
C TYR A 104 2.82 -16.69 4.21
N PHE A 105 3.14 -15.97 5.26
CA PHE A 105 3.86 -14.71 5.12
C PHE A 105 5.21 -14.93 4.42
N PHE A 106 6.01 -15.89 4.91
CA PHE A 106 7.31 -16.18 4.31
C PHE A 106 7.21 -16.75 2.91
N GLU A 107 6.24 -17.62 2.64
CA GLU A 107 5.99 -18.13 1.29
C GLU A 107 5.64 -17.02 0.32
N LEU A 108 4.78 -16.08 0.74
CA LEU A 108 4.40 -14.94 -0.08
C LEU A 108 5.59 -14.04 -0.37
N LEU A 109 6.47 -13.82 0.62
CA LEU A 109 7.70 -13.06 0.45
C LEU A 109 8.61 -13.70 -0.59
N GLU A 110 8.84 -15.01 -0.46
CA GLU A 110 9.71 -15.76 -1.39
C GLU A 110 9.16 -15.74 -2.80
N ASP A 111 7.85 -15.96 -2.96
CA ASP A 111 7.20 -16.00 -4.26
C ASP A 111 7.26 -14.68 -5.00
N ASN A 112 7.35 -13.56 -4.26
CA ASN A 112 7.33 -12.23 -4.85
C ASN A 112 8.69 -11.53 -4.81
N LEU A 113 9.72 -12.15 -4.26
CA LEU A 113 11.02 -11.53 -4.06
C LEU A 113 11.61 -10.95 -5.34
N ASP A 114 11.47 -11.68 -6.46
CA ASP A 114 12.01 -11.26 -7.75
C ASP A 114 11.13 -10.27 -8.49
N LEU A 115 9.88 -10.10 -8.04
CA LEU A 115 8.89 -9.26 -8.71
C LEU A 115 8.78 -7.86 -8.11
N VAL A 116 9.35 -7.66 -6.93
CA VAL A 116 9.16 -6.41 -6.18
C VAL A 116 10.33 -5.47 -6.35
N ASN A 117 10.06 -4.18 -6.10
CA ASN A 117 11.07 -3.13 -6.14
C ASN A 117 11.99 -3.19 -4.91
N PRO A 118 13.11 -2.46 -4.91
CA PRO A 118 14.06 -2.46 -3.77
C PRO A 118 13.43 -2.09 -2.43
N ALA A 119 12.43 -1.22 -2.42
CA ALA A 119 11.77 -0.81 -1.18
C ALA A 119 11.10 -2.01 -0.50
N PHE A 120 10.35 -2.82 -1.25
CA PHE A 120 9.71 -4.02 -0.72
C PHE A 120 10.73 -5.13 -0.43
N LYS A 121 11.81 -5.23 -1.21
CA LYS A 121 12.89 -6.19 -0.91
C LYS A 121 13.50 -5.95 0.46
N THR A 122 13.57 -4.71 0.90
CA THR A 122 14.09 -4.36 2.23
C THR A 122 13.20 -4.95 3.32
N VAL A 123 11.89 -4.98 3.14
CA VAL A 123 10.96 -5.62 4.08
C VAL A 123 11.28 -7.10 4.21
N PHE A 124 11.61 -7.76 3.10
CA PHE A 124 11.85 -9.21 3.05
C PHE A 124 13.15 -9.61 3.74
N LYS A 125 14.08 -8.68 3.89
CA LYS A 125 15.38 -8.94 4.52
C LYS A 125 15.39 -8.76 6.04
N THR A 126 14.28 -8.32 6.60
CA THR A 126 14.14 -8.21 8.05
C THR A 126 13.53 -9.47 8.61
#